data_2bb7e37c76d93c92202b163af6a32e68
#
_entry.id   2bb7e37c76d93c92202b163af6a32e68
#
_cell.length_a   1.000
_cell.length_b   1.000
_cell.length_c   1.000
_cell.angle_alpha   90.00
_cell.angle_beta   90.00
_cell.angle_gamma   90.00
#
_symmetry.space_group_name_H-M   'P 1'
#
loop_
_entity.id
_entity.type
_entity.pdbx_description
1 polymer ?
#
loop_
_entity_poly.entity_id
_entity_poly.type
_entity_poly.pdbx_seq_one_letter_code
_entity_poly.pdbx_strand_id
1 'polypeptide(L)'
;FVNGYSASPSSTPARAGLLTGMSPWHHGMLGYGQVAEKYTYEMPQMLRNLGYYTFGIGKMHWFPQKALHGFHATLIDESGRVESKDFISDYREWFQLHAPGENPDLTGIGWNDHGAGLYKLPEKLHPTAWTGQTACELIRNYNCDKPLFLKVSFARPHSPYDPPKRYLDMYKDADIPKPSVGD
;
A
#
# COMPACT_ATOMS: atom_id res chain seq x y z
N PHE A 1 -5.04 -17.78 8.89
CA PHE A 1 -4.62 -17.53 10.29
C PHE A 1 -5.83 -17.07 11.07
N VAL A 2 -6.17 -17.76 12.16
CA VAL A 2 -7.31 -17.43 13.04
C VAL A 2 -6.94 -16.44 14.15
N ASN A 3 -5.64 -16.28 14.43
CA ASN A 3 -5.08 -15.41 15.48
C ASN A 3 -4.01 -14.47 14.90
N GLY A 4 -4.42 -13.60 13.98
CA GLY A 4 -3.56 -12.56 13.41
C GLY A 4 -3.90 -11.21 14.03
N TYR A 5 -2.93 -10.56 14.69
CA TYR A 5 -3.13 -9.27 15.35
C TYR A 5 -2.15 -8.23 14.80
N SER A 6 -2.64 -6.99 14.62
CA SER A 6 -1.78 -5.86 14.34
C SER A 6 -1.15 -5.34 15.63
N ALA A 7 0.10 -4.89 15.56
CA ALA A 7 0.76 -4.26 16.69
C ALA A 7 0.12 -2.92 17.13
N SER A 8 -0.68 -2.31 16.25
CA SER A 8 -1.40 -1.06 16.52
C SER A 8 -2.60 -0.94 15.57
N PRO A 9 -3.70 -0.30 15.99
CA PRO A 9 -4.85 -0.06 15.12
C PRO A 9 -4.62 1.03 14.06
N SER A 10 -3.57 1.84 14.19
CA SER A 10 -3.23 2.92 13.26
C SER A 10 -2.14 2.49 12.27
N SER A 11 -2.24 3.00 11.03
CA SER A 11 -1.39 2.59 9.91
C SER A 11 0.10 2.83 10.16
N THR A 12 0.50 4.04 10.57
CA THR A 12 1.92 4.39 10.68
C THR A 12 2.65 3.59 11.77
N PRO A 13 2.14 3.44 13.01
CA PRO A 13 2.80 2.61 14.00
C PRO A 13 2.75 1.11 13.69
N ALA A 14 1.65 0.61 13.06
CA ALA A 14 1.57 -0.78 12.64
C ALA A 14 2.60 -1.11 11.56
N ARG A 15 2.80 -0.19 10.60
CA ARG A 15 3.80 -0.36 9.53
C ARG A 15 5.22 -0.22 10.04
N ALA A 16 5.46 0.66 11.01
CA ALA A 16 6.74 0.73 11.72
C ALA A 16 7.04 -0.58 12.46
N GLY A 17 6.05 -1.17 13.13
CA GLY A 17 6.18 -2.47 13.76
C GLY A 17 6.49 -3.59 12.78
N LEU A 18 5.82 -3.62 11.61
CA LEU A 18 6.11 -4.57 10.53
C LEU A 18 7.53 -4.40 9.96
N LEU A 19 7.97 -3.15 9.80
CA LEU A 19 9.29 -2.83 9.25
C LEU A 19 10.43 -3.22 10.20
N THR A 20 10.24 -3.01 11.50
CA THR A 20 11.29 -3.16 12.52
C THR A 20 11.25 -4.48 13.27
N GLY A 21 10.11 -5.17 13.25
CA GLY A 21 9.85 -6.32 14.14
C GLY A 21 9.65 -5.92 15.61
N MET A 22 9.45 -4.63 15.90
CA MET A 22 9.36 -4.09 17.25
C MET A 22 7.93 -3.66 17.59
N SER A 23 7.60 -3.69 18.89
CA SER A 23 6.35 -3.09 19.37
C SER A 23 6.41 -1.56 19.30
N PRO A 24 5.25 -0.86 19.30
CA PRO A 24 5.20 0.61 19.32
C PRO A 24 6.03 1.26 20.42
N TRP A 25 6.10 0.63 21.58
CA TRP A 25 6.91 1.08 22.72
C TRP A 25 8.41 1.09 22.43
N HIS A 26 8.89 0.16 21.60
CA HIS A 26 10.32 0.02 21.29
C HIS A 26 10.73 0.85 20.07
N HIS A 27 9.89 0.93 19.03
CA HIS A 27 10.22 1.79 17.88
C HIS A 27 9.81 3.26 18.08
N GLY A 28 9.12 3.60 19.18
CA GLY A 28 8.81 4.95 19.61
C GLY A 28 7.59 5.61 18.94
N MET A 29 6.90 4.93 18.02
CA MET A 29 5.72 5.45 17.34
C MET A 29 4.46 4.91 18.04
N LEU A 30 3.92 5.67 19.00
CA LEU A 30 2.77 5.24 19.82
C LEU A 30 1.42 5.57 19.18
N GLY A 31 1.38 6.51 18.22
CA GLY A 31 0.16 6.95 17.56
C GLY A 31 0.40 7.33 16.11
N TYR A 32 -0.64 7.84 15.44
CA TYR A 32 -0.52 8.33 14.07
C TYR A 32 0.48 9.50 14.01
N GLY A 33 1.36 9.46 13.01
CA GLY A 33 2.36 10.49 12.79
C GLY A 33 3.26 10.14 11.61
N GLN A 34 4.28 10.94 11.40
CA GLN A 34 5.30 10.66 10.39
C GLN A 34 6.17 9.49 10.85
N VAL A 35 6.34 8.51 9.99
CA VAL A 35 7.30 7.43 10.19
C VAL A 35 8.71 8.04 10.22
N ALA A 36 9.56 7.56 11.12
CA ALA A 36 10.94 8.00 11.14
C ALA A 36 11.62 7.73 9.79
N GLU A 37 12.47 8.61 9.36
CA GLU A 37 13.22 8.48 8.09
C GLU A 37 14.08 7.21 8.09
N LYS A 38 14.52 6.77 9.26
CA LYS A 38 15.28 5.54 9.46
C LYS A 38 15.10 5.01 10.87
N TYR A 39 15.03 3.67 10.97
CA TYR A 39 15.09 2.94 12.23
C TYR A 39 16.43 2.22 12.39
N THR A 40 16.82 1.91 13.63
CA THR A 40 18.06 1.17 13.92
C THR A 40 18.08 -0.20 13.23
N TYR A 41 16.93 -0.87 13.23
CA TYR A 41 16.75 -2.17 12.58
C TYR A 41 15.57 -2.10 11.63
N GLU A 42 15.80 -2.47 10.38
CA GLU A 42 14.79 -2.53 9.34
C GLU A 42 14.90 -3.88 8.63
N MET A 43 13.81 -4.66 8.65
CA MET A 43 13.77 -6.01 8.09
C MET A 43 14.31 -6.08 6.64
N PRO A 44 13.97 -5.17 5.73
CA PRO A 44 14.52 -5.23 4.37
C PRO A 44 16.04 -5.03 4.34
N GLN A 45 16.59 -4.15 5.20
CA GLN A 45 18.03 -3.95 5.31
C GLN A 45 18.74 -5.20 5.88
N MET A 46 18.13 -5.85 6.87
CA MET A 46 18.68 -7.08 7.44
C MET A 46 18.72 -8.21 6.40
N LEU A 47 17.62 -8.37 5.63
CA LEU A 47 17.55 -9.35 4.55
C LEU A 47 18.56 -9.03 3.43
N ARG A 48 18.69 -7.76 3.08
CA ARG A 48 19.71 -7.29 2.13
C ARG A 48 21.12 -7.65 2.58
N ASN A 49 21.44 -7.48 3.86
CA ASN A 49 22.73 -7.85 4.42
C ASN A 49 22.99 -9.37 4.40
N LEU A 50 21.91 -10.16 4.38
CA LEU A 50 21.95 -11.61 4.23
C LEU A 50 21.98 -12.08 2.75
N GLY A 51 22.09 -11.16 1.81
CA GLY A 51 22.22 -11.46 0.39
C GLY A 51 20.93 -11.52 -0.40
N TYR A 52 19.78 -11.17 0.21
CA TYR A 52 18.52 -11.05 -0.53
C TYR A 52 18.49 -9.83 -1.43
N TYR A 53 17.82 -9.95 -2.57
CA TYR A 53 17.32 -8.80 -3.30
C TYR A 53 15.96 -8.40 -2.72
N THR A 54 15.81 -7.16 -2.27
CA THR A 54 14.63 -6.70 -1.55
C THR A 54 13.88 -5.65 -2.36
N PHE A 55 12.58 -5.87 -2.61
CA PHE A 55 11.76 -4.98 -3.42
C PHE A 55 10.39 -4.75 -2.78
N GLY A 56 9.88 -3.52 -2.88
CA GLY A 56 8.58 -3.14 -2.35
C GLY A 56 7.65 -2.60 -3.44
N ILE A 57 6.40 -3.06 -3.48
CA ILE A 57 5.38 -2.59 -4.43
C ILE A 57 4.11 -2.18 -3.68
N GLY A 58 3.54 -1.03 -4.05
CA GLY A 58 2.28 -0.52 -3.53
C GLY A 58 2.44 0.36 -2.30
N LYS A 59 1.50 0.29 -1.35
CA LYS A 59 1.43 1.22 -0.22
C LYS A 59 2.54 0.99 0.81
N MET A 60 3.34 2.01 1.03
CA MET A 60 4.38 2.00 2.06
C MET A 60 4.01 2.84 3.28
N HIS A 61 3.44 4.02 3.08
CA HIS A 61 3.05 4.99 4.12
C HIS A 61 4.25 5.48 4.92
N TRP A 62 5.37 5.72 4.23
CA TRP A 62 6.61 6.24 4.82
C TRP A 62 6.75 7.75 4.61
N PHE A 63 7.71 8.33 5.31
CA PHE A 63 8.15 9.71 5.14
C PHE A 63 9.69 9.75 5.16
N PRO A 64 10.34 10.41 4.18
CA PRO A 64 9.76 10.81 2.90
C PRO A 64 9.11 9.65 2.15
N GLN A 65 8.10 9.92 1.30
CA GLN A 65 7.30 8.86 0.70
C GLN A 65 8.10 7.86 -0.15
N LYS A 66 9.18 8.32 -0.80
CA LYS A 66 10.12 7.47 -1.58
C LYS A 66 11.32 6.97 -0.75
N ALA A 67 11.30 7.06 0.58
CA ALA A 67 12.33 6.46 1.43
C ALA A 67 12.37 4.94 1.23
N LEU A 68 13.56 4.37 1.13
CA LEU A 68 13.72 2.95 0.82
C LEU A 68 13.62 2.03 2.03
N HIS A 69 13.90 2.51 3.22
CA HIS A 69 13.90 1.70 4.45
C HIS A 69 14.57 0.33 4.30
N GLY A 70 15.75 0.34 3.68
CA GLY A 70 16.54 -0.86 3.44
C GLY A 70 16.16 -1.69 2.20
N PHE A 71 15.07 -1.39 1.50
CA PHE A 71 14.81 -1.99 0.19
C PHE A 71 15.83 -1.55 -0.85
N HIS A 72 16.09 -2.39 -1.84
CA HIS A 72 16.91 -1.99 -3.00
C HIS A 72 16.13 -1.02 -3.90
N ALA A 73 14.83 -1.26 -4.06
CA ALA A 73 13.93 -0.39 -4.82
C ALA A 73 12.49 -0.56 -4.37
N THR A 74 11.66 0.45 -4.69
CA THR A 74 10.22 0.44 -4.46
C THR A 74 9.49 1.02 -5.65
N LEU A 75 8.27 0.54 -5.91
CA LEU A 75 7.28 1.13 -6.80
C LEU A 75 6.02 1.42 -5.99
N ILE A 76 5.66 2.68 -5.85
CA ILE A 76 4.74 3.16 -4.81
C ILE A 76 3.36 3.51 -5.37
N ASP A 77 2.32 3.06 -4.65
CA ASP A 77 0.96 3.62 -4.69
C ASP A 77 0.52 4.02 -3.29
N GLU A 78 0.20 5.29 -3.09
CA GLU A 78 -0.15 5.86 -1.79
C GLU A 78 -1.63 6.26 -1.69
N SER A 79 -2.50 5.73 -2.53
CA SER A 79 -3.96 6.02 -2.56
C SER A 79 -4.30 7.51 -2.71
N GLY A 80 -3.46 8.29 -3.38
CA GLY A 80 -3.62 9.74 -3.51
C GLY A 80 -3.13 10.56 -2.32
N ARG A 81 -2.58 9.93 -1.27
CA ARG A 81 -1.93 10.63 -0.16
C ARG A 81 -0.67 11.35 -0.67
N VAL A 82 -0.61 12.65 -0.44
CA VAL A 82 0.50 13.51 -0.84
C VAL A 82 1.01 14.26 0.38
N GLU A 83 2.27 14.08 0.75
CA GLU A 83 2.89 14.76 1.87
C GLU A 83 3.82 15.92 1.44
N SER A 84 4.18 15.96 0.16
CA SER A 84 4.87 17.10 -0.45
C SER A 84 4.20 17.46 -1.77
N LYS A 85 4.30 18.75 -2.16
CA LYS A 85 3.69 19.25 -3.40
C LYS A 85 4.26 18.58 -4.68
N ASP A 86 5.50 18.12 -4.60
CA ASP A 86 6.23 17.56 -5.73
C ASP A 86 6.18 16.03 -5.76
N PHE A 87 5.46 15.40 -4.82
CA PHE A 87 5.37 13.96 -4.78
C PHE A 87 4.38 13.43 -5.82
N ILE A 88 4.88 12.59 -6.72
CA ILE A 88 4.07 11.79 -7.64
C ILE A 88 4.42 10.32 -7.38
N SER A 89 3.42 9.47 -7.13
CA SER A 89 3.64 8.03 -6.95
C SER A 89 3.93 7.35 -8.29
N ASP A 90 4.65 6.23 -8.24
CA ASP A 90 4.97 5.44 -9.45
C ASP A 90 3.69 4.95 -10.16
N TYR A 91 2.63 4.61 -9.39
CA TYR A 91 1.32 4.33 -9.96
C TYR A 91 0.77 5.51 -10.76
N ARG A 92 0.85 6.74 -10.26
CA ARG A 92 0.33 7.92 -10.96
C ARG A 92 1.13 8.27 -12.20
N GLU A 93 2.43 8.12 -12.16
CA GLU A 93 3.29 8.26 -13.34
C GLU A 93 2.92 7.22 -14.41
N TRP A 94 2.79 5.95 -13.99
CA TRP A 94 2.34 4.86 -14.87
C TRP A 94 0.95 5.14 -15.45
N PHE A 95 0.01 5.60 -14.62
CA PHE A 95 -1.36 5.90 -15.04
C PHE A 95 -1.39 6.99 -16.13
N GLN A 96 -0.65 8.06 -15.96
CA GLN A 96 -0.55 9.15 -16.95
C GLN A 96 -0.06 8.66 -18.32
N LEU A 97 0.86 7.70 -18.32
CA LEU A 97 1.39 7.10 -19.56
C LEU A 97 0.39 6.16 -20.24
N HIS A 98 -0.47 5.46 -19.48
CA HIS A 98 -1.38 4.43 -19.99
C HIS A 98 -2.81 4.93 -20.23
N ALA A 99 -3.16 6.06 -19.65
CA ALA A 99 -4.45 6.72 -19.80
C ALA A 99 -4.28 8.26 -19.83
N PRO A 100 -3.57 8.81 -20.84
CA PRO A 100 -3.32 10.23 -20.92
C PRO A 100 -4.64 11.01 -21.00
N GLY A 101 -4.74 12.05 -20.17
CA GLY A 101 -5.96 12.89 -20.09
C GLY A 101 -7.05 12.36 -19.16
N GLU A 102 -6.94 11.12 -18.67
CA GLU A 102 -7.85 10.58 -17.67
C GLU A 102 -7.43 10.97 -16.25
N ASN A 103 -8.40 10.91 -15.32
CA ASN A 103 -8.16 11.22 -13.91
C ASN A 103 -8.30 9.96 -13.06
N PRO A 104 -7.23 9.47 -12.37
CA PRO A 104 -7.32 8.31 -11.50
C PRO A 104 -8.27 8.52 -10.31
N ASP A 105 -8.55 9.77 -9.94
CA ASP A 105 -9.43 10.16 -8.85
C ASP A 105 -10.82 10.60 -9.35
N LEU A 106 -11.26 10.10 -10.50
CA LEU A 106 -12.53 10.49 -11.17
C LEU A 106 -13.76 10.34 -10.27
N THR A 107 -13.75 9.47 -9.28
CA THR A 107 -14.83 9.33 -8.31
C THR A 107 -14.97 10.53 -7.37
N GLY A 108 -13.94 11.36 -7.25
CA GLY A 108 -13.89 12.49 -6.32
C GLY A 108 -13.81 12.08 -4.83
N ILE A 109 -13.68 10.79 -4.54
CA ILE A 109 -13.55 10.27 -3.17
C ILE A 109 -12.10 10.42 -2.74
N GLY A 110 -11.84 11.18 -1.69
CA GLY A 110 -10.50 11.39 -1.15
C GLY A 110 -9.93 10.16 -0.45
N TRP A 111 -8.64 10.14 -0.27
CA TRP A 111 -7.91 9.01 0.34
C TRP A 111 -8.27 8.74 1.81
N ASN A 112 -9.01 9.61 2.45
CA ASN A 112 -9.47 9.47 3.84
C ASN A 112 -10.98 9.73 4.00
N ASP A 113 -11.73 9.73 2.89
CA ASP A 113 -13.17 9.89 2.91
C ASP A 113 -13.89 8.58 3.25
N HIS A 114 -15.12 8.71 3.76
CA HIS A 114 -15.99 7.57 4.09
C HIS A 114 -17.02 7.27 3.01
N GLY A 115 -17.05 8.06 1.92
CA GLY A 115 -17.94 7.84 0.79
C GLY A 115 -17.52 6.63 -0.03
N ALA A 116 -18.48 5.99 -0.68
CA ALA A 116 -18.25 4.88 -1.61
C ALA A 116 -18.78 5.22 -3.00
N GLY A 117 -18.15 4.69 -4.02
CA GLY A 117 -18.52 4.91 -5.42
C GLY A 117 -18.08 3.77 -6.32
N LEU A 118 -18.43 3.88 -7.59
CA LEU A 118 -18.01 2.93 -8.59
C LEU A 118 -16.77 3.45 -9.32
N TYR A 119 -15.73 2.62 -9.44
CA TYR A 119 -14.61 2.91 -10.32
C TYR A 119 -15.08 2.88 -11.78
N LYS A 120 -15.00 4.01 -12.46
CA LYS A 120 -15.60 4.22 -13.80
C LYS A 120 -14.65 3.94 -14.95
N LEU A 121 -13.35 3.86 -14.68
CA LEU A 121 -12.33 3.56 -15.69
C LEU A 121 -12.16 2.05 -15.87
N PRO A 122 -11.50 1.59 -16.94
CA PRO A 122 -11.17 0.17 -17.09
C PRO A 122 -10.42 -0.38 -15.88
N GLU A 123 -10.83 -1.57 -15.41
CA GLU A 123 -10.28 -2.21 -14.20
C GLU A 123 -8.76 -2.35 -14.22
N LYS A 124 -8.16 -2.57 -15.40
CA LYS A 124 -6.70 -2.65 -15.56
C LYS A 124 -5.96 -1.38 -15.10
N LEU A 125 -6.66 -0.24 -15.05
CA LEU A 125 -6.12 1.04 -14.58
C LEU A 125 -6.30 1.24 -13.07
N HIS A 126 -7.08 0.37 -12.41
CA HIS A 126 -7.31 0.46 -10.98
C HIS A 126 -6.01 0.19 -10.19
N PRO A 127 -5.70 0.94 -9.11
CA PRO A 127 -4.44 0.79 -8.38
C PRO A 127 -4.21 -0.62 -7.83
N THR A 128 -5.27 -1.34 -7.46
CA THR A 128 -5.17 -2.75 -7.05
C THR A 128 -4.68 -3.65 -8.19
N ALA A 129 -5.22 -3.44 -9.41
CA ALA A 129 -4.81 -4.18 -10.59
C ALA A 129 -3.34 -3.87 -10.95
N TRP A 130 -2.97 -2.59 -10.93
CA TRP A 130 -1.59 -2.16 -11.15
C TRP A 130 -0.61 -2.81 -10.16
N THR A 131 -0.92 -2.75 -8.87
CA THR A 131 -0.07 -3.36 -7.83
C THR A 131 0.14 -4.85 -8.08
N GLY A 132 -0.95 -5.59 -8.39
CA GLY A 132 -0.89 -7.02 -8.66
C GLY A 132 -0.13 -7.36 -9.94
N GLN A 133 -0.39 -6.64 -11.03
CA GLN A 133 0.30 -6.83 -12.31
C GLN A 133 1.80 -6.54 -12.19
N THR A 134 2.16 -5.42 -11.58
CA THR A 134 3.57 -5.03 -11.34
C THR A 134 4.30 -6.10 -10.53
N ALA A 135 3.67 -6.66 -9.51
CA ALA A 135 4.25 -7.76 -8.73
C ALA A 135 4.45 -9.03 -9.58
N CYS A 136 3.46 -9.40 -10.38
CA CYS A 136 3.55 -10.55 -11.28
C CYS A 136 4.64 -10.36 -12.34
N GLU A 137 4.77 -9.17 -12.92
CA GLU A 137 5.79 -8.84 -13.91
C GLU A 137 7.19 -8.90 -13.31
N LEU A 138 7.37 -8.35 -12.09
CA LEU A 138 8.63 -8.44 -11.39
C LEU A 138 9.02 -9.89 -11.14
N ILE A 139 8.11 -10.73 -10.64
CA ILE A 139 8.38 -12.14 -10.38
C ILE A 139 8.74 -12.90 -11.67
N ARG A 140 8.01 -12.68 -12.77
CA ARG A 140 8.26 -13.35 -14.05
C ARG A 140 9.61 -12.98 -14.67
N ASN A 141 10.02 -11.74 -14.49
CA ASN A 141 11.24 -11.20 -15.08
C ASN A 141 12.43 -11.22 -14.11
N TYR A 142 12.22 -11.71 -12.90
CA TYR A 142 13.30 -11.81 -11.92
C TYR A 142 14.30 -12.88 -12.32
N ASN A 143 15.51 -12.46 -12.67
CA ASN A 143 16.59 -13.31 -13.17
C ASN A 143 17.90 -13.14 -12.38
N CYS A 144 17.83 -12.62 -11.16
CA CYS A 144 19.00 -12.47 -10.29
C CYS A 144 19.24 -13.76 -9.49
N ASP A 145 20.50 -14.12 -9.28
CA ASP A 145 20.91 -15.29 -8.48
C ASP A 145 20.64 -15.15 -6.99
N LYS A 146 20.25 -13.95 -6.54
CA LYS A 146 19.90 -13.69 -5.14
C LYS A 146 18.46 -14.12 -4.83
N PRO A 147 18.17 -14.66 -3.65
CA PRO A 147 16.80 -14.88 -3.24
C PRO A 147 16.02 -13.56 -3.19
N LEU A 148 14.77 -13.57 -3.64
CA LEU A 148 13.91 -12.40 -3.68
C LEU A 148 13.10 -12.28 -2.38
N PHE A 149 13.18 -11.12 -1.73
CA PHE A 149 12.20 -10.67 -0.76
C PHE A 149 11.32 -9.59 -1.39
N LEU A 150 10.06 -9.92 -1.61
CA LEU A 150 9.09 -9.03 -2.23
C LEU A 150 7.97 -8.68 -1.27
N LYS A 151 7.82 -7.37 -0.96
CA LYS A 151 6.66 -6.84 -0.25
C LYS A 151 5.64 -6.33 -1.27
N VAL A 152 4.47 -6.95 -1.34
CA VAL A 152 3.33 -6.47 -2.13
C VAL A 152 2.27 -5.93 -1.17
N SER A 153 2.00 -4.64 -1.25
CA SER A 153 1.14 -3.93 -0.31
C SER A 153 0.00 -3.21 -1.05
N PHE A 154 -1.14 -3.85 -1.13
CA PHE A 154 -2.33 -3.24 -1.71
C PHE A 154 -2.83 -2.08 -0.86
N ALA A 155 -3.15 -0.94 -1.50
CA ALA A 155 -3.68 0.22 -0.81
C ALA A 155 -5.14 0.01 -0.38
N ARG A 156 -5.94 -0.64 -1.22
CA ARG A 156 -7.32 -1.02 -0.90
C ARG A 156 -7.33 -2.23 0.06
N PRO A 157 -8.33 -2.32 0.95
CA PRO A 157 -9.61 -1.60 1.03
C PRO A 157 -9.60 -0.28 1.81
N HIS A 158 -8.47 0.41 1.95
CA HIS A 158 -8.46 1.80 2.43
C HIS A 158 -9.18 2.71 1.41
N SER A 159 -9.78 3.80 1.88
CA SER A 159 -10.38 4.81 1.00
C SER A 159 -9.38 5.27 -0.10
N PRO A 160 -9.87 5.61 -1.30
CA PRO A 160 -11.26 5.63 -1.78
C PRO A 160 -11.91 4.25 -1.84
N TYR A 161 -13.20 4.17 -1.45
CA TYR A 161 -14.00 2.94 -1.58
C TYR A 161 -14.65 2.91 -2.96
N ASP A 162 -13.87 2.58 -3.97
CA ASP A 162 -14.24 2.68 -5.38
C ASP A 162 -13.96 1.38 -6.16
N PRO A 163 -14.59 0.26 -5.78
CA PRO A 163 -14.35 -1.01 -6.45
C PRO A 163 -14.81 -0.98 -7.91
N PRO A 164 -14.16 -1.75 -8.80
CA PRO A 164 -14.70 -2.05 -10.11
C PRO A 164 -16.08 -2.73 -10.02
N LYS A 165 -16.95 -2.47 -11.02
CA LYS A 165 -18.37 -2.89 -11.02
C LYS A 165 -18.58 -4.36 -10.67
N ARG A 166 -17.77 -5.27 -11.23
CA ARG A 166 -17.93 -6.71 -11.01
C ARG A 166 -17.83 -7.11 -9.53
N TYR A 167 -17.00 -6.42 -8.75
CA TYR A 167 -16.87 -6.69 -7.32
C TYR A 167 -18.02 -6.06 -6.51
N LEU A 168 -18.50 -4.88 -6.91
CA LEU A 168 -19.65 -4.25 -6.29
C LEU A 168 -20.91 -5.09 -6.50
N ASP A 169 -21.09 -5.62 -7.71
CA ASP A 169 -22.24 -6.46 -8.07
C ASP A 169 -22.31 -7.76 -7.23
N MET A 170 -21.17 -8.28 -6.78
CA MET A 170 -21.14 -9.49 -5.90
C MET A 170 -21.85 -9.27 -4.56
N TYR A 171 -21.95 -8.03 -4.09
CA TYR A 171 -22.53 -7.69 -2.80
C TYR A 171 -23.88 -6.98 -2.89
N LYS A 172 -24.40 -6.77 -4.12
CA LYS A 172 -25.62 -6.00 -4.35
C LYS A 172 -26.83 -6.56 -3.60
N ASP A 173 -26.95 -7.88 -3.58
CA ASP A 173 -28.06 -8.60 -2.94
C ASP A 173 -27.57 -9.47 -1.76
N ALA A 174 -26.37 -9.20 -1.25
CA ALA A 174 -25.81 -9.95 -0.13
C ALA A 174 -26.42 -9.49 1.20
N ASP A 175 -26.75 -10.45 2.05
CA ASP A 175 -27.13 -10.17 3.44
C ASP A 175 -25.85 -9.83 4.23
N ILE A 176 -25.62 -8.52 4.39
CA ILE A 176 -24.44 -8.02 5.08
C ILE A 176 -24.78 -7.92 6.58
N PRO A 177 -24.04 -8.62 7.46
CA PRO A 177 -24.27 -8.56 8.89
C PRO A 177 -24.10 -7.12 9.41
N LYS A 178 -24.98 -6.72 10.33
CA LYS A 178 -24.85 -5.44 11.00
C LYS A 178 -23.55 -5.37 11.81
N PRO A 179 -22.88 -4.21 11.86
CA PRO A 179 -21.73 -4.05 12.72
C PRO A 179 -22.12 -4.27 14.20
N SER A 180 -21.23 -4.87 14.97
CA SER A 180 -21.39 -4.92 16.42
C SER A 180 -21.28 -3.49 16.96
N VAL A 181 -22.31 -3.04 17.64
CA VAL A 181 -22.34 -1.76 18.33
C VAL A 181 -22.15 -2.07 19.81
N GLY A 182 -21.13 -1.48 20.42
CA GLY A 182 -20.95 -1.56 21.88
C GLY A 182 -22.05 -0.81 22.62
N ASP A 183 -22.24 -1.15 23.88
CA ASP A 183 -23.15 -0.46 24.80
C ASP A 183 -22.67 0.96 25.11
#